data_78533e6840d8b398af27a7230fc4aed5
#
_entry.id   78533e6840d8b398af27a7230fc4aed5
#
_cell.length_a   1.000
_cell.length_b   1.000
_cell.length_c   1.000
_cell.angle_alpha   90.00
_cell.angle_beta   90.00
_cell.angle_gamma   90.00
#
_symmetry.space_group_name_H-M   'P 1'
#
loop_
_entity.id
_entity.type
_entity.pdbx_description
1 polymer ?
#
loop_
_entity_poly.entity_id
_entity_poly.type
_entity_poly.pdbx_seq_one_letter_code
_entity_poly.pdbx_strand_id
1 'polypeptide(L)'
;MVPGYGVSYPIRVKGRDAHSGVRSWTTSPIDVAQPLHARWLGRIDYDEAHALQKRLVDERSADRIGDQLLLLEHPAVLTLGRQSNPSHIRADPRELADRGIQVRRVERGGEVTYHGPGQLVAYPIVRLHERGLLLRPFVRALEQALMETCAVHGVQASRRDGHPGCWCDPDGPAPRKIGALGLRVERGITYHGIALNLTVDLRDFDLIDPCGMPGVESTSIARERGEPQVLPSTASVERAAWIFAQAFADAIHAPLHREA
;
A
#
# COMPACT_ATOMS: atom_id res chain seq x y z
N MET A 1 -11.80 19.17 -40.39
CA MET A 1 -11.04 20.43 -40.33
C MET A 1 -11.57 21.24 -39.17
N VAL A 2 -10.89 21.31 -38.04
CA VAL A 2 -11.18 22.20 -36.91
C VAL A 2 -9.84 22.81 -36.49
N PRO A 3 -9.74 24.14 -36.32
CA PRO A 3 -8.45 24.84 -36.17
C PRO A 3 -8.00 24.84 -34.70
N GLY A 4 -6.67 24.70 -34.53
CA GLY A 4 -5.99 24.83 -33.24
C GLY A 4 -5.90 26.28 -32.78
N TYR A 5 -6.04 26.48 -31.46
CA TYR A 5 -5.68 27.74 -30.80
C TYR A 5 -4.42 27.52 -29.95
N GLY A 6 -3.30 27.95 -30.47
CA GLY A 6 -2.09 28.20 -29.72
C GLY A 6 -2.18 29.58 -29.06
N VAL A 7 -2.06 29.66 -27.76
CA VAL A 7 -1.90 30.94 -27.03
C VAL A 7 -0.47 31.01 -26.51
N SER A 8 0.34 31.82 -27.18
CA SER A 8 1.67 32.26 -26.77
C SER A 8 1.56 33.52 -25.92
N TYR A 9 2.07 33.52 -24.69
CA TYR A 9 2.25 34.74 -23.90
C TYR A 9 3.72 35.18 -23.95
N PRO A 10 4.03 36.45 -24.38
CA PRO A 10 5.39 36.94 -24.33
C PRO A 10 5.73 37.46 -22.94
N ILE A 11 6.78 36.93 -22.34
CA ILE A 11 7.40 37.52 -21.15
C ILE A 11 8.29 38.67 -21.56
N ARG A 12 7.95 39.86 -21.09
CA ARG A 12 8.72 41.09 -21.32
C ARG A 12 9.84 41.17 -20.28
N VAL A 13 11.08 40.97 -20.70
CA VAL A 13 12.26 41.17 -19.86
C VAL A 13 12.73 42.62 -20.03
N LYS A 14 12.77 43.40 -18.95
CA LYS A 14 13.45 44.69 -18.89
C LYS A 14 14.94 44.43 -18.67
N GLY A 15 15.75 44.89 -19.62
CA GLY A 15 17.19 44.87 -19.49
C GLY A 15 17.71 45.97 -18.55
N ARG A 16 18.78 45.66 -17.84
CA ARG A 16 19.83 46.61 -17.42
C ARG A 16 21.18 45.90 -17.41
N ASP A 17 22.12 46.64 -17.91
CA ASP A 17 23.50 46.52 -18.28
C ASP A 17 24.46 45.61 -17.47
N ALA A 18 25.28 45.02 -18.23
CA ALA A 18 26.68 44.60 -18.17
C ALA A 18 27.47 44.78 -16.88
N HIS A 19 27.88 43.62 -16.31
CA HIS A 19 29.27 43.44 -15.84
C HIS A 19 29.64 41.96 -16.01
N SER A 20 30.77 41.70 -16.61
CA SER A 20 31.37 40.44 -16.95
C SER A 20 31.52 39.51 -15.72
N GLY A 21 30.74 38.48 -15.62
CA GLY A 21 30.91 37.38 -14.70
C GLY A 21 30.44 36.11 -15.42
N VAL A 22 31.40 35.32 -15.92
CA VAL A 22 31.13 33.97 -16.39
C VAL A 22 30.53 33.19 -15.21
N ARG A 23 29.21 33.04 -15.19
CA ARG A 23 28.54 32.12 -14.30
C ARG A 23 28.84 30.71 -14.83
N SER A 24 29.74 30.03 -14.14
CA SER A 24 29.85 28.60 -14.30
C SER A 24 28.49 27.99 -13.96
N TRP A 25 27.84 27.40 -14.96
CA TRP A 25 26.70 26.52 -14.76
C TRP A 25 27.26 25.27 -14.07
N THR A 26 27.28 25.27 -12.74
CA THR A 26 27.42 24.03 -12.01
C THR A 26 26.15 23.24 -12.33
N THR A 27 26.29 22.20 -13.15
CA THR A 27 25.26 21.16 -13.25
C THR A 27 25.01 20.69 -11.83
N SER A 28 23.81 20.97 -11.31
CA SER A 28 23.36 20.37 -10.06
C SER A 28 23.64 18.86 -10.18
N PRO A 29 24.09 18.21 -9.08
CA PRO A 29 24.23 16.76 -9.10
C PRO A 29 22.95 16.14 -9.64
N ILE A 30 23.05 15.16 -10.52
CA ILE A 30 21.94 14.34 -10.95
C ILE A 30 21.21 13.96 -9.67
N ASP A 31 19.95 14.41 -9.58
CA ASP A 31 19.10 14.11 -8.43
C ASP A 31 18.93 12.57 -8.38
N VAL A 32 19.83 11.92 -7.65
CA VAL A 32 19.82 10.45 -7.53
C VAL A 32 18.56 10.15 -6.75
N ALA A 33 17.56 9.61 -7.42
CA ALA A 33 16.30 9.25 -6.82
C ALA A 33 16.57 8.50 -5.50
N GLN A 34 16.03 9.03 -4.40
CA GLN A 34 16.29 8.46 -3.08
C GLN A 34 15.82 6.99 -3.03
N PRO A 35 16.66 6.06 -2.50
CA PRO A 35 16.30 4.65 -2.47
C PRO A 35 15.10 4.41 -1.54
N LEU A 36 14.35 3.36 -1.85
CA LEU A 36 13.36 2.76 -0.98
C LEU A 36 14.01 1.55 -0.28
N HIS A 37 14.20 1.62 1.02
CA HIS A 37 14.77 0.54 1.81
C HIS A 37 13.67 -0.45 2.20
N ALA A 38 13.73 -1.67 1.71
CA ALA A 38 12.73 -2.69 1.96
C ALA A 38 13.29 -3.86 2.75
N ARG A 39 12.53 -4.34 3.74
CA ARG A 39 12.89 -5.52 4.55
C ARG A 39 11.70 -6.43 4.78
N TRP A 40 11.99 -7.74 4.79
CA TRP A 40 11.03 -8.77 5.14
C TRP A 40 11.14 -9.08 6.64
N LEU A 41 10.02 -8.99 7.36
CA LEU A 41 9.96 -9.18 8.82
C LEU A 41 9.39 -10.55 9.20
N GLY A 42 9.02 -11.38 8.23
CA GLY A 42 8.33 -12.63 8.52
C GLY A 42 6.93 -12.40 9.08
N ARG A 43 6.49 -13.31 9.96
CA ARG A 43 5.21 -13.17 10.67
C ARG A 43 5.43 -12.51 12.01
N ILE A 44 4.91 -11.30 12.17
CA ILE A 44 5.11 -10.43 13.32
C ILE A 44 3.75 -9.99 13.91
N ASP A 45 3.66 -9.88 15.23
CA ASP A 45 2.46 -9.39 15.93
C ASP A 45 2.08 -7.98 15.45
N TYR A 46 0.76 -7.69 15.45
CA TYR A 46 0.26 -6.43 14.96
C TYR A 46 0.74 -5.23 15.78
N ASP A 47 0.71 -5.34 17.12
CA ASP A 47 1.10 -4.24 18.01
C ASP A 47 2.60 -3.97 17.90
N GLU A 48 3.42 -5.02 17.73
CA GLU A 48 4.87 -4.90 17.50
C GLU A 48 5.18 -4.20 16.17
N ALA A 49 4.51 -4.62 15.09
CA ALA A 49 4.66 -3.98 13.78
C ALA A 49 4.18 -2.54 13.78
N HIS A 50 3.08 -2.24 14.48
CA HIS A 50 2.55 -0.88 14.62
C HIS A 50 3.50 0.04 15.40
N ALA A 51 4.06 -0.45 16.52
CA ALA A 51 5.07 0.27 17.29
C ALA A 51 6.34 0.55 16.44
N LEU A 52 6.76 -0.42 15.61
CA LEU A 52 7.86 -0.24 14.68
C LEU A 52 7.55 0.86 13.66
N GLN A 53 6.38 0.85 13.04
CA GLN A 53 5.96 1.89 12.09
C GLN A 53 6.02 3.28 12.73
N LYS A 54 5.47 3.46 13.93
CA LYS A 54 5.49 4.76 14.65
C LYS A 54 6.92 5.23 14.89
N ARG A 55 7.80 4.36 15.33
CA ARG A 55 9.22 4.69 15.53
C ARG A 55 9.88 5.12 14.21
N LEU A 56 9.64 4.40 13.11
CA LEU A 56 10.20 4.75 11.81
C LEU A 56 9.64 6.07 11.26
N VAL A 57 8.36 6.39 11.51
CA VAL A 57 7.79 7.70 11.20
C VAL A 57 8.52 8.81 11.96
N ASP A 58 8.83 8.61 13.25
CA ASP A 58 9.58 9.58 14.05
C ASP A 58 11.03 9.74 13.55
N GLU A 59 11.71 8.65 13.23
CA GLU A 59 13.07 8.66 12.70
C GLU A 59 13.13 9.31 11.31
N ARG A 60 12.16 8.99 10.44
CA ARG A 60 12.05 9.60 9.10
C ARG A 60 11.69 11.09 9.20
N SER A 61 10.84 11.45 10.15
CA SER A 61 10.48 12.86 10.41
C SER A 61 11.68 13.71 10.87
N ALA A 62 12.61 13.09 11.57
CA ALA A 62 13.85 13.71 12.05
C ALA A 62 15.02 13.59 11.08
N ASP A 63 14.79 13.14 9.84
CA ASP A 63 15.81 12.92 8.78
C ASP A 63 16.95 11.96 9.18
N ARG A 64 16.70 11.06 10.14
CA ARG A 64 17.69 10.06 10.57
C ARG A 64 17.74 8.84 9.68
N ILE A 65 16.68 8.59 8.92
CA ILE A 65 16.57 7.47 7.97
C ILE A 65 15.94 7.93 6.65
N GLY A 66 16.18 7.18 5.58
CA GLY A 66 15.46 7.29 4.31
C GLY A 66 14.07 6.64 4.36
N ASP A 67 13.39 6.61 3.20
CA ASP A 67 12.09 5.95 3.08
C ASP A 67 12.21 4.45 3.27
N GLN A 68 11.26 3.85 3.97
CA GLN A 68 11.25 2.43 4.33
C GLN A 68 10.02 1.72 3.76
N LEU A 69 10.14 0.44 3.49
CA LEU A 69 9.04 -0.46 3.15
C LEU A 69 9.13 -1.72 4.02
N LEU A 70 8.21 -1.87 4.96
CA LEU A 70 8.10 -3.08 5.75
C LEU A 70 7.21 -4.08 5.04
N LEU A 71 7.69 -5.30 4.87
CA LEU A 71 6.99 -6.42 4.24
C LEU A 71 6.82 -7.52 5.29
N LEU A 72 5.62 -8.04 5.47
CA LEU A 72 5.34 -8.96 6.56
C LEU A 72 4.04 -9.77 6.37
N GLU A 73 3.80 -10.69 7.29
CA GLU A 73 2.49 -11.27 7.62
C GLU A 73 2.13 -10.93 9.06
N HIS A 74 0.84 -10.98 9.39
CA HIS A 74 0.36 -10.96 10.76
C HIS A 74 -0.21 -12.31 11.21
N PRO A 75 -0.17 -12.65 12.51
CA PRO A 75 -1.16 -13.55 13.11
C PRO A 75 -2.58 -13.01 12.89
N ALA A 76 -3.59 -13.85 13.12
CA ALA A 76 -4.99 -13.49 12.91
C ALA A 76 -5.40 -12.26 13.74
N VAL A 77 -5.79 -11.18 13.09
CA VAL A 77 -6.20 -9.91 13.73
C VAL A 77 -7.24 -9.16 12.90
N LEU A 78 -8.29 -8.66 13.54
CA LEU A 78 -9.20 -7.67 12.99
C LEU A 78 -8.74 -6.26 13.36
N THR A 79 -8.64 -5.38 12.38
CA THR A 79 -8.29 -3.97 12.63
C THR A 79 -9.47 -3.07 12.29
N LEU A 80 -9.86 -2.23 13.25
CA LEU A 80 -10.90 -1.22 13.13
C LEU A 80 -10.25 0.12 12.78
N GLY A 81 -10.38 0.58 11.55
CA GLY A 81 -9.89 1.88 11.11
C GLY A 81 -10.70 3.04 11.69
N ARG A 82 -10.33 4.26 11.33
CA ARG A 82 -10.95 5.49 11.88
C ARG A 82 -12.44 5.61 11.60
N GLN A 83 -12.92 5.05 10.51
CA GLN A 83 -14.31 5.12 10.07
C GLN A 83 -15.12 3.90 10.54
N SER A 84 -14.47 2.92 11.17
CA SER A 84 -15.11 1.65 11.53
C SER A 84 -16.17 1.81 12.61
N ASN A 85 -17.32 1.25 12.30
CA ASN A 85 -18.34 0.96 13.30
C ASN A 85 -18.06 -0.44 13.90
N PRO A 86 -18.00 -0.60 15.24
CA PRO A 86 -17.85 -1.92 15.86
C PRO A 86 -18.91 -2.95 15.44
N SER A 87 -20.12 -2.51 15.04
CA SER A 87 -21.19 -3.38 14.53
C SER A 87 -20.84 -4.07 13.22
N HIS A 88 -19.79 -3.63 12.52
CA HIS A 88 -19.28 -4.31 11.33
C HIS A 88 -18.45 -5.57 11.67
N ILE A 89 -18.19 -5.86 12.95
CA ILE A 89 -17.76 -7.18 13.38
C ILE A 89 -19.02 -8.00 13.67
N ARG A 90 -19.26 -9.02 12.86
CA ARG A 90 -20.44 -9.89 12.91
C ARG A 90 -20.26 -11.03 13.89
N ALA A 91 -19.01 -11.44 14.11
CA ALA A 91 -18.67 -12.50 15.04
C ALA A 91 -18.83 -12.05 16.48
N ASP A 92 -19.24 -12.97 17.31
CA ASP A 92 -19.30 -12.77 18.76
C ASP A 92 -17.87 -12.81 19.35
N PRO A 93 -17.62 -12.08 20.45
CA PRO A 93 -16.29 -12.04 21.07
C PRO A 93 -15.74 -13.41 21.49
N ARG A 94 -16.59 -14.39 21.80
CA ARG A 94 -16.16 -15.75 22.12
C ARG A 94 -15.68 -16.49 20.89
N GLU A 95 -16.39 -16.35 19.77
CA GLU A 95 -15.97 -16.93 18.49
C GLU A 95 -14.59 -16.40 18.08
N LEU A 96 -14.36 -15.10 18.21
CA LEU A 96 -13.06 -14.49 17.93
C LEU A 96 -11.96 -15.04 18.84
N ALA A 97 -12.25 -15.19 20.14
CA ALA A 97 -11.31 -15.73 21.12
C ALA A 97 -10.97 -17.21 20.82
N ASP A 98 -11.98 -18.03 20.50
CA ASP A 98 -11.81 -19.44 20.15
C ASP A 98 -10.96 -19.65 18.89
N ARG A 99 -11.03 -18.71 17.95
CA ARG A 99 -10.19 -18.67 16.73
C ARG A 99 -8.82 -18.00 16.94
N GLY A 100 -8.55 -17.47 18.15
CA GLY A 100 -7.31 -16.72 18.43
C GLY A 100 -7.20 -15.41 17.66
N ILE A 101 -8.33 -14.82 17.23
CA ILE A 101 -8.37 -13.58 16.45
C ILE A 101 -8.38 -12.39 17.40
N GLN A 102 -7.36 -11.57 17.31
CA GLN A 102 -7.27 -10.32 18.09
C GLN A 102 -8.10 -9.22 17.44
N VAL A 103 -8.53 -8.22 18.22
CA VAL A 103 -9.20 -7.02 17.71
C VAL A 103 -8.42 -5.78 18.13
N ARG A 104 -8.10 -4.91 17.17
CA ARG A 104 -7.34 -3.68 17.41
C ARG A 104 -8.03 -2.47 16.75
N ARG A 105 -8.20 -1.40 17.52
CA ARG A 105 -8.62 -0.10 16.97
C ARG A 105 -7.37 0.71 16.61
N VAL A 106 -7.35 1.22 15.38
CA VAL A 106 -6.16 1.85 14.80
C VAL A 106 -6.52 3.10 13.99
N GLU A 107 -5.54 3.95 13.72
CA GLU A 107 -5.72 5.24 13.06
C GLU A 107 -5.64 5.22 11.54
N ARG A 108 -5.51 4.04 10.89
CA ARG A 108 -5.54 3.94 9.42
C ARG A 108 -6.87 4.43 8.83
N GLY A 109 -6.85 4.82 7.57
CA GLY A 109 -8.06 5.07 6.80
C GLY A 109 -8.88 3.79 6.59
N GLY A 110 -10.15 3.97 6.29
CA GLY A 110 -11.08 2.88 5.99
C GLY A 110 -11.75 2.27 7.22
N GLU A 111 -12.51 1.22 6.94
CA GLU A 111 -13.38 0.47 7.85
C GLU A 111 -12.64 -0.72 8.49
N VAL A 112 -13.40 -1.72 8.98
CA VAL A 112 -12.85 -2.99 9.50
C VAL A 112 -12.19 -3.80 8.38
N THR A 113 -11.10 -4.49 8.70
CA THR A 113 -10.47 -5.52 7.84
C THR A 113 -9.85 -6.61 8.69
N TYR A 114 -9.54 -7.72 8.03
CA TYR A 114 -8.86 -8.88 8.61
C TYR A 114 -7.43 -8.97 8.06
N HIS A 115 -6.50 -9.35 8.92
CA HIS A 115 -5.16 -9.79 8.58
C HIS A 115 -4.89 -11.15 9.18
N GLY A 116 -4.18 -12.01 8.45
CA GLY A 116 -3.86 -13.35 8.91
C GLY A 116 -2.81 -14.04 8.06
N PRO A 117 -2.39 -15.26 8.46
CA PRO A 117 -1.43 -16.06 7.72
C PRO A 117 -1.85 -16.27 6.27
N GLY A 118 -0.88 -16.17 5.34
CA GLY A 118 -1.15 -16.25 3.89
C GLY A 118 -1.56 -14.92 3.26
N GLN A 119 -1.55 -13.83 4.02
CA GLN A 119 -1.78 -12.48 3.51
C GLN A 119 -0.49 -11.67 3.55
N LEU A 120 -0.04 -11.14 2.42
CA LEU A 120 1.02 -10.16 2.38
C LEU A 120 0.50 -8.83 2.94
N VAL A 121 1.25 -8.26 3.87
CA VAL A 121 1.06 -6.89 4.35
C VAL A 121 2.30 -6.08 4.01
N ALA A 122 2.11 -4.85 3.50
CA ALA A 122 3.21 -3.94 3.22
C ALA A 122 2.93 -2.54 3.78
N TYR A 123 3.86 -2.02 4.55
CA TYR A 123 3.78 -0.71 5.21
C TYR A 123 4.85 0.24 4.68
N PRO A 124 4.52 1.11 3.71
CA PRO A 124 5.43 2.15 3.23
C PRO A 124 5.50 3.33 4.21
N ILE A 125 6.70 3.64 4.68
CA ILE A 125 7.03 4.81 5.49
C ILE A 125 7.76 5.78 4.57
N VAL A 126 7.02 6.62 3.87
CA VAL A 126 7.50 7.45 2.77
C VAL A 126 7.14 8.91 3.00
N ARG A 127 8.11 9.81 2.88
CA ARG A 127 7.85 11.25 2.92
C ARG A 127 7.43 11.73 1.53
N LEU A 128 6.12 11.98 1.36
CA LEU A 128 5.50 12.20 0.05
C LEU A 128 6.07 13.41 -0.70
N HIS A 129 6.26 14.55 -0.02
CA HIS A 129 6.66 15.79 -0.68
C HIS A 129 8.09 15.73 -1.27
N GLU A 130 9.01 14.99 -0.65
CA GLU A 130 10.37 14.82 -1.16
C GLU A 130 10.42 14.02 -2.46
N ARG A 131 9.38 13.20 -2.71
CA ARG A 131 9.20 12.49 -3.97
C ARG A 131 8.31 13.24 -4.97
N GLY A 132 7.89 14.46 -4.65
CA GLY A 132 6.94 15.19 -5.46
C GLY A 132 5.56 14.52 -5.57
N LEU A 133 5.21 13.64 -4.63
CA LEU A 133 3.99 12.86 -4.65
C LEU A 133 2.90 13.49 -3.77
N LEU A 134 1.69 13.53 -4.29
CA LEU A 134 0.47 13.73 -3.52
C LEU A 134 -0.11 12.37 -3.11
N LEU A 135 -1.00 12.37 -2.11
CA LEU A 135 -1.59 11.13 -1.57
C LEU A 135 -2.31 10.30 -2.64
N ARG A 136 -3.08 10.93 -3.56
CA ARG A 136 -3.82 10.19 -4.59
C ARG A 136 -2.89 9.49 -5.60
N PRO A 137 -1.86 10.12 -6.20
CA PRO A 137 -0.84 9.43 -6.99
C PRO A 137 -0.13 8.31 -6.21
N PHE A 138 0.18 8.51 -4.93
CA PHE A 138 0.81 7.49 -4.09
C PHE A 138 -0.10 6.26 -3.90
N VAL A 139 -1.39 6.47 -3.65
CA VAL A 139 -2.39 5.37 -3.61
C VAL A 139 -2.43 4.64 -4.96
N ARG A 140 -2.40 5.36 -6.09
CA ARG A 140 -2.39 4.75 -7.42
C ARG A 140 -1.12 3.92 -7.69
N ALA A 141 0.03 4.33 -7.15
CA ALA A 141 1.26 3.54 -7.22
C ALA A 141 1.15 2.22 -6.43
N LEU A 142 0.56 2.26 -5.23
CA LEU A 142 0.30 1.05 -4.44
C LEU A 142 -0.69 0.10 -5.13
N GLU A 143 -1.78 0.63 -5.70
CA GLU A 143 -2.73 -0.17 -6.48
C GLU A 143 -2.07 -0.79 -7.72
N GLN A 144 -1.19 -0.05 -8.40
CA GLN A 144 -0.43 -0.55 -9.53
C GLN A 144 0.46 -1.72 -9.14
N ALA A 145 1.20 -1.59 -8.05
CA ALA A 145 2.05 -2.66 -7.53
C ALA A 145 1.25 -3.91 -7.12
N LEU A 146 0.06 -3.74 -6.54
CA LEU A 146 -0.86 -4.85 -6.25
C LEU A 146 -1.28 -5.57 -7.52
N MET A 147 -1.69 -4.82 -8.56
CA MET A 147 -2.12 -5.39 -9.84
C MET A 147 -0.99 -6.15 -10.55
N GLU A 148 0.21 -5.59 -10.56
CA GLU A 148 1.39 -6.23 -11.15
C GLU A 148 1.77 -7.51 -10.37
N THR A 149 1.69 -7.46 -9.03
CA THR A 149 1.90 -8.67 -8.21
C THR A 149 0.87 -9.75 -8.53
N CYS A 150 -0.41 -9.41 -8.66
CA CYS A 150 -1.44 -10.34 -9.09
C CYS A 150 -1.14 -10.94 -10.48
N ALA A 151 -0.73 -10.10 -11.44
CA ALA A 151 -0.43 -10.53 -12.80
C ALA A 151 0.74 -11.53 -12.86
N VAL A 152 1.81 -11.31 -12.07
CA VAL A 152 2.92 -12.28 -11.96
C VAL A 152 2.44 -13.64 -11.43
N HIS A 153 1.40 -13.65 -10.60
CA HIS A 153 0.77 -14.89 -10.12
C HIS A 153 -0.34 -15.43 -11.04
N GLY A 154 -0.50 -14.85 -12.25
CA GLY A 154 -1.50 -15.31 -13.23
C GLY A 154 -2.94 -14.90 -12.91
N VAL A 155 -3.13 -13.88 -12.05
CA VAL A 155 -4.46 -13.35 -11.70
C VAL A 155 -4.63 -11.95 -12.31
N GLN A 156 -5.69 -11.78 -13.08
CA GLN A 156 -6.06 -10.49 -13.62
C GLN A 156 -6.84 -9.70 -12.56
N ALA A 157 -6.29 -8.57 -12.14
CA ALA A 157 -6.91 -7.69 -11.17
C ALA A 157 -6.78 -6.23 -11.60
N SER A 158 -7.71 -5.38 -11.17
CA SER A 158 -7.75 -3.97 -11.53
C SER A 158 -8.31 -3.08 -10.42
N ARG A 159 -8.35 -1.78 -10.69
CA ARG A 159 -8.98 -0.79 -9.80
C ARG A 159 -10.49 -0.83 -9.94
N ARG A 160 -11.18 -0.41 -8.89
CA ARG A 160 -12.62 -0.13 -8.92
C ARG A 160 -12.86 1.32 -8.52
N ASP A 161 -13.57 2.06 -9.35
CA ASP A 161 -13.82 3.47 -9.09
C ASP A 161 -14.58 3.70 -7.78
N GLY A 162 -14.10 4.68 -6.99
CA GLY A 162 -14.65 4.97 -5.66
C GLY A 162 -14.26 4.00 -4.55
N HIS A 163 -13.61 2.89 -4.87
CA HIS A 163 -13.29 1.80 -3.92
C HIS A 163 -11.78 1.46 -3.95
N PRO A 164 -10.93 2.19 -3.22
CA PRO A 164 -9.49 1.95 -3.20
C PRO A 164 -9.13 0.50 -2.85
N GLY A 165 -8.12 -0.03 -3.56
CA GLY A 165 -7.64 -1.40 -3.44
C GLY A 165 -7.53 -2.08 -4.79
N CYS A 166 -7.43 -3.42 -4.77
CA CYS A 166 -7.28 -4.25 -5.95
C CYS A 166 -8.43 -5.26 -6.04
N TRP A 167 -9.01 -5.42 -7.22
CA TRP A 167 -10.26 -6.15 -7.43
C TRP A 167 -10.17 -7.10 -8.61
N CYS A 168 -10.77 -8.25 -8.46
CA CYS A 168 -11.12 -9.17 -9.56
C CYS A 168 -12.55 -8.89 -9.99
N ASP A 169 -12.80 -8.84 -11.30
CA ASP A 169 -14.10 -8.54 -11.89
C ASP A 169 -14.77 -7.26 -11.33
N PRO A 170 -14.05 -6.08 -11.32
CA PRO A 170 -14.49 -4.87 -10.61
C PRO A 170 -15.81 -4.30 -11.14
N ASP A 171 -16.07 -4.44 -12.44
CA ASP A 171 -17.25 -3.90 -13.14
C ASP A 171 -18.28 -5.00 -13.49
N GLY A 172 -17.99 -6.24 -13.13
CA GLY A 172 -18.86 -7.38 -13.39
C GLY A 172 -19.94 -7.56 -12.32
N PRO A 173 -20.74 -8.63 -12.46
CA PRO A 173 -21.87 -8.91 -11.57
C PRO A 173 -21.45 -9.33 -10.15
N ALA A 174 -20.22 -9.82 -9.98
CA ALA A 174 -19.70 -10.31 -8.69
C ALA A 174 -18.27 -9.80 -8.43
N PRO A 175 -18.10 -8.50 -8.15
CA PRO A 175 -16.79 -7.92 -7.89
C PRO A 175 -16.20 -8.49 -6.59
N ARG A 176 -14.96 -8.95 -6.65
CA ARG A 176 -14.24 -9.57 -5.52
C ARG A 176 -12.99 -8.77 -5.18
N LYS A 177 -12.81 -8.49 -3.90
CA LYS A 177 -11.66 -7.73 -3.42
C LYS A 177 -10.50 -8.66 -3.10
N ILE A 178 -9.39 -8.54 -3.82
CA ILE A 178 -8.18 -9.34 -3.60
C ILE A 178 -7.13 -8.59 -2.79
N GLY A 179 -7.10 -7.26 -2.87
CA GLY A 179 -6.17 -6.40 -2.14
C GLY A 179 -6.86 -5.22 -1.48
N ALA A 180 -6.58 -5.01 -0.21
CA ALA A 180 -7.07 -3.88 0.58
C ALA A 180 -6.01 -2.79 0.71
N LEU A 181 -6.47 -1.55 0.93
CA LEU A 181 -5.61 -0.39 1.14
C LEU A 181 -6.19 0.49 2.24
N GLY A 182 -5.35 0.85 3.21
CA GLY A 182 -5.70 1.77 4.28
C GLY A 182 -4.47 2.46 4.82
N LEU A 183 -4.29 3.76 4.49
CA LEU A 183 -3.13 4.56 4.86
C LEU A 183 -3.45 5.57 5.95
N ARG A 184 -2.41 6.02 6.62
CA ARG A 184 -2.36 7.23 7.41
C ARG A 184 -1.19 8.07 6.96
N VAL A 185 -1.35 9.39 6.99
CA VAL A 185 -0.26 10.36 6.79
C VAL A 185 -0.13 11.18 8.05
N GLU A 186 1.07 11.25 8.58
CA GLU A 186 1.43 12.07 9.74
C GLU A 186 2.72 12.82 9.44
N ARG A 187 2.74 14.13 9.63
CA ARG A 187 3.90 15.00 9.30
C ARG A 187 4.42 14.80 7.86
N GLY A 188 3.51 14.54 6.90
CA GLY A 188 3.85 14.29 5.50
C GLY A 188 4.41 12.90 5.20
N ILE A 189 4.49 12.01 6.18
CA ILE A 189 5.02 10.66 6.07
C ILE A 189 3.87 9.66 6.16
N THR A 190 3.87 8.67 5.27
CA THR A 190 2.88 7.59 5.24
C THR A 190 3.19 6.51 6.27
N TYR A 191 2.17 5.81 6.74
CA TYR A 191 2.26 4.54 7.47
C TYR A 191 0.95 3.77 7.35
N HIS A 192 0.85 2.55 7.90
CA HIS A 192 -0.05 1.52 7.41
C HIS A 192 0.18 1.28 5.92
N GLY A 193 -0.74 0.71 5.18
CA GLY A 193 -0.45 0.43 3.77
C GLY A 193 -1.46 -0.47 3.09
N ILE A 194 -0.97 -1.60 2.58
CA ILE A 194 -1.77 -2.57 1.81
C ILE A 194 -1.78 -3.95 2.45
N ALA A 195 -2.78 -4.73 2.06
CA ALA A 195 -2.83 -6.16 2.29
C ALA A 195 -3.25 -6.86 0.99
N LEU A 196 -2.54 -7.93 0.59
CA LEU A 196 -2.83 -8.76 -0.57
C LEU A 196 -3.11 -10.20 -0.12
N ASN A 197 -4.26 -10.71 -0.46
CA ASN A 197 -4.67 -12.07 -0.15
C ASN A 197 -4.00 -13.07 -1.11
N LEU A 198 -3.07 -13.89 -0.60
CA LEU A 198 -2.43 -14.95 -1.40
C LEU A 198 -3.11 -16.30 -1.15
N THR A 199 -3.02 -16.81 0.07
CA THR A 199 -3.56 -18.12 0.50
C THR A 199 -4.28 -18.01 1.84
N VAL A 200 -4.63 -16.81 2.27
CA VAL A 200 -5.32 -16.53 3.53
C VAL A 200 -6.67 -17.27 3.59
N ASP A 201 -7.08 -17.68 4.79
CA ASP A 201 -8.40 -18.27 4.99
C ASP A 201 -9.49 -17.22 4.78
N LEU A 202 -10.22 -17.33 3.68
CA LEU A 202 -11.26 -16.36 3.32
C LEU A 202 -12.49 -16.42 4.24
N ARG A 203 -12.69 -17.53 4.99
CA ARG A 203 -13.78 -17.66 5.96
C ARG A 203 -13.66 -16.68 7.12
N ASP A 204 -12.46 -16.19 7.40
CA ASP A 204 -12.24 -15.17 8.43
C ASP A 204 -12.75 -13.78 8.00
N PHE A 205 -12.94 -13.54 6.71
CA PHE A 205 -13.61 -12.34 6.22
C PHE A 205 -15.13 -12.37 6.41
N ASP A 206 -15.73 -13.56 6.59
CA ASP A 206 -17.16 -13.70 6.90
C ASP A 206 -17.50 -13.22 8.32
N LEU A 207 -16.50 -13.03 9.17
CA LEU A 207 -16.64 -12.51 10.53
C LEU A 207 -16.88 -10.99 10.58
N ILE A 208 -16.76 -10.31 9.44
CA ILE A 208 -16.87 -8.86 9.33
C ILE A 208 -17.70 -8.44 8.12
N ASP A 209 -18.20 -7.21 8.13
CA ASP A 209 -18.68 -6.52 6.93
C ASP A 209 -17.54 -5.67 6.35
N PRO A 210 -16.77 -6.19 5.38
CA PRO A 210 -15.56 -5.52 4.92
C PRO A 210 -15.91 -4.19 4.26
N CYS A 211 -15.22 -3.12 4.67
CA CYS A 211 -15.40 -1.77 4.12
C CYS A 211 -16.82 -1.19 4.31
N GLY A 212 -17.62 -1.69 5.24
CA GLY A 212 -19.01 -1.26 5.41
C GLY A 212 -19.88 -1.49 4.17
N MET A 213 -19.45 -2.38 3.27
CA MET A 213 -20.17 -2.74 2.04
C MET A 213 -20.73 -4.16 2.18
N PRO A 214 -22.00 -4.31 2.56
CA PRO A 214 -22.63 -5.63 2.59
C PRO A 214 -22.58 -6.29 1.21
N GLY A 215 -22.19 -7.58 1.16
CA GLY A 215 -22.16 -8.36 -0.07
C GLY A 215 -20.90 -8.20 -0.93
N VAL A 216 -19.88 -7.45 -0.49
CA VAL A 216 -18.57 -7.47 -1.14
C VAL A 216 -17.81 -8.72 -0.72
N GLU A 217 -17.51 -9.55 -1.69
CA GLU A 217 -16.76 -10.78 -1.49
C GLU A 217 -15.25 -10.52 -1.45
N SER A 218 -14.56 -11.14 -0.49
CA SER A 218 -13.10 -11.20 -0.50
C SER A 218 -12.63 -12.41 -1.30
N THR A 219 -11.53 -12.25 -2.04
CA THR A 219 -10.90 -13.34 -2.78
C THR A 219 -9.39 -13.38 -2.52
N SER A 220 -8.69 -14.35 -3.08
CA SER A 220 -7.25 -14.55 -2.96
C SER A 220 -6.64 -15.04 -4.27
N ILE A 221 -5.31 -14.94 -4.41
CA ILE A 221 -4.58 -15.47 -5.56
C ILE A 221 -4.91 -16.97 -5.74
N ALA A 222 -4.86 -17.76 -4.69
CA ALA A 222 -5.14 -19.19 -4.75
C ALA A 222 -6.56 -19.48 -5.25
N ARG A 223 -7.56 -18.76 -4.74
CA ARG A 223 -8.95 -18.92 -5.15
C ARG A 223 -9.17 -18.54 -6.62
N GLU A 224 -8.64 -17.41 -7.08
CA GLU A 224 -8.79 -16.96 -8.47
C GLU A 224 -8.11 -17.91 -9.46
N ARG A 225 -7.11 -18.67 -9.02
CA ARG A 225 -6.43 -19.71 -9.81
C ARG A 225 -7.12 -21.07 -9.73
N GLY A 226 -8.17 -21.22 -8.93
CA GLY A 226 -8.82 -22.50 -8.69
C GLY A 226 -7.93 -23.50 -7.94
N GLU A 227 -6.94 -23.02 -7.20
CA GLU A 227 -6.06 -23.88 -6.40
C GLU A 227 -6.76 -24.32 -5.11
N PRO A 228 -6.50 -25.55 -4.64
CA PRO A 228 -7.02 -25.99 -3.35
C PRO A 228 -6.47 -25.09 -2.24
N GLN A 229 -7.27 -24.86 -1.21
CA GLN A 229 -6.82 -24.12 -0.05
C GLN A 229 -5.74 -24.94 0.69
N VAL A 230 -4.50 -24.50 0.55
CA VAL A 230 -3.35 -25.10 1.23
C VAL A 230 -3.00 -24.28 2.46
N LEU A 231 -2.32 -24.89 3.43
CA LEU A 231 -1.80 -24.15 4.59
C LEU A 231 -0.89 -23.01 4.11
N PRO A 232 -1.09 -21.79 4.64
CA PRO A 232 -0.28 -20.64 4.27
C PRO A 232 1.21 -20.89 4.50
N SER A 233 2.01 -20.66 3.47
CA SER A 233 3.47 -20.75 3.54
C SER A 233 4.07 -19.35 3.59
N THR A 234 4.78 -19.02 4.67
CA THR A 234 5.48 -17.74 4.81
C THR A 234 6.48 -17.51 3.66
N ALA A 235 7.13 -18.56 3.15
CA ALA A 235 8.05 -18.45 2.01
C ALA A 235 7.33 -18.06 0.70
N SER A 236 6.06 -18.46 0.51
CA SER A 236 5.29 -18.01 -0.67
C SER A 236 4.88 -16.55 -0.54
N VAL A 237 4.55 -16.09 0.66
CA VAL A 237 4.23 -14.70 0.95
C VAL A 237 5.45 -13.81 0.79
N GLU A 238 6.62 -14.24 1.29
CA GLU A 238 7.88 -13.52 1.10
C GLU A 238 8.22 -13.31 -0.37
N ARG A 239 8.03 -14.35 -1.20
CA ARG A 239 8.26 -14.22 -2.65
C ARG A 239 7.36 -13.16 -3.27
N ALA A 240 6.07 -13.16 -2.93
CA ALA A 240 5.12 -12.14 -3.39
C ALA A 240 5.47 -10.75 -2.84
N ALA A 241 5.99 -10.67 -1.62
CA ALA A 241 6.43 -9.43 -0.99
C ALA A 241 7.54 -8.75 -1.80
N TRP A 242 8.54 -9.52 -2.26
CA TRP A 242 9.62 -8.96 -3.08
C TRP A 242 9.17 -8.56 -4.49
N ILE A 243 8.19 -9.27 -5.07
CA ILE A 243 7.56 -8.85 -6.33
C ILE A 243 6.83 -7.51 -6.13
N PHE A 244 6.02 -7.40 -5.07
CA PHE A 244 5.32 -6.16 -4.73
C PHE A 244 6.30 -5.02 -4.46
N ALA A 245 7.38 -5.26 -3.71
CA ALA A 245 8.38 -4.24 -3.40
C ALA A 245 9.03 -3.66 -4.65
N GLN A 246 9.38 -4.52 -5.62
CA GLN A 246 9.95 -4.07 -6.88
C GLN A 246 8.94 -3.25 -7.69
N ALA A 247 7.73 -3.77 -7.88
CA ALA A 247 6.67 -3.08 -8.61
C ALA A 247 6.31 -1.72 -7.98
N PHE A 248 6.31 -1.65 -6.64
CA PHE A 248 6.05 -0.39 -5.94
C PHE A 248 7.21 0.61 -6.07
N ALA A 249 8.45 0.14 -5.96
CA ALA A 249 9.64 0.98 -6.16
C ALA A 249 9.67 1.56 -7.58
N ASP A 250 9.36 0.75 -8.59
CA ASP A 250 9.28 1.19 -9.99
C ASP A 250 8.15 2.23 -10.17
N ALA A 251 6.98 2.01 -9.56
CA ALA A 251 5.84 2.91 -9.65
C ALA A 251 6.06 4.28 -8.99
N ILE A 252 7.00 4.39 -8.06
CA ILE A 252 7.41 5.67 -7.42
C ILE A 252 8.78 6.16 -7.91
N HIS A 253 9.34 5.53 -8.94
CA HIS A 253 10.64 5.86 -9.53
C HIS A 253 11.79 5.85 -8.51
N ALA A 254 11.81 4.88 -7.60
CA ALA A 254 12.82 4.72 -6.57
C ALA A 254 13.72 3.50 -6.83
N PRO A 255 15.03 3.59 -6.65
CA PRO A 255 15.87 2.40 -6.53
C PRO A 255 15.44 1.56 -5.33
N LEU A 256 15.23 0.25 -5.52
CA LEU A 256 14.92 -0.66 -4.40
C LEU A 256 16.21 -1.15 -3.74
N HIS A 257 16.33 -0.91 -2.45
CA HIS A 257 17.40 -1.44 -1.63
C HIS A 257 16.82 -2.47 -0.65
N ARG A 258 17.22 -3.75 -0.84
CA ARG A 258 16.79 -4.85 0.01
C ARG A 258 17.70 -4.95 1.22
N GLU A 259 17.12 -4.86 2.41
CA GLU A 259 17.82 -5.09 3.66
C GLU A 259 17.68 -6.56 4.08
N ALA A 260 18.76 -7.11 4.67
CA ALA A 260 18.79 -8.49 5.13
C ALA A 260 17.92 -8.70 6.39
#